data_9bff394ce82d69f116898e1460b941b2
#
_entry.id   9bff394ce82d69f116898e1460b941b2
#
_cell.length_a   1.000
_cell.length_b   1.000
_cell.length_c   1.000
_cell.angle_alpha   90.00
_cell.angle_beta   90.00
_cell.angle_gamma   90.00
#
_symmetry.space_group_name_H-M   'P 1'
#
loop_
_entity.id
_entity.type
_entity.pdbx_description
1 polymer ?
#
loop_
_entity_poly.entity_id
_entity_poly.type
_entity_poly.pdbx_seq_one_letter_code
_entity_poly.pdbx_strand_id
1 'polypeptide(L)'
;RRNKRGPVSLSDVQANAVSRYDLHDPELNRVLGGGLVPGSLILLGGEPGIGKSTLLLQTLLRLTDRKVLYISGEESEQQIKLRADRLAPSASGNNCLLLCETNLERIFEQLRDVSPDLLIIDSIQTMATETIDSAPGSLSQIRTCAAEFLKYAKSSATPVLLVGHITKDGA
;
A
#
# COMPACT_ATOMS: atom_id res chain seq x y z
N ARG A 1 23.88 -20.20 3.28
CA ARG A 1 24.31 -20.59 1.90
C ARG A 1 23.17 -20.27 0.94
N ARG A 2 23.32 -19.20 0.14
CA ARG A 2 22.44 -18.93 -0.99
C ARG A 2 22.58 -20.06 -2.00
N ASN A 3 21.53 -20.85 -2.17
CA ASN A 3 21.45 -21.83 -3.23
C ASN A 3 21.40 -21.06 -4.56
N LYS A 4 22.52 -20.95 -5.23
CA LYS A 4 22.62 -20.34 -6.56
C LYS A 4 22.00 -21.32 -7.56
N ARG A 5 20.69 -21.27 -7.72
CA ARG A 5 20.04 -21.92 -8.86
C ARG A 5 20.32 -21.07 -10.09
N GLY A 6 20.83 -21.66 -11.14
CA GLY A 6 20.98 -21.00 -12.43
C GLY A 6 19.62 -20.75 -13.10
N PRO A 7 19.63 -20.16 -14.30
CA PRO A 7 18.42 -19.96 -15.07
C PRO A 7 17.68 -21.27 -15.31
N VAL A 8 16.35 -21.22 -15.24
CA VAL A 8 15.48 -22.38 -15.53
C VAL A 8 14.59 -22.03 -16.70
N SER A 9 14.20 -23.04 -17.50
CA SER A 9 13.23 -22.82 -18.57
C SER A 9 11.87 -22.50 -17.98
N LEU A 10 11.16 -21.55 -18.59
CA LEU A 10 9.81 -21.20 -18.16
C LEU A 10 8.86 -22.40 -18.17
N SER A 11 9.05 -23.32 -19.13
CA SER A 11 8.26 -24.55 -19.22
C SER A 11 8.50 -25.53 -18.07
N ASP A 12 9.64 -25.43 -17.38
CA ASP A 12 9.99 -26.29 -16.26
C ASP A 12 9.53 -25.70 -14.90
N VAL A 13 9.00 -24.47 -14.91
CA VAL A 13 8.49 -23.85 -13.70
C VAL A 13 7.07 -24.32 -13.45
N GLN A 14 6.86 -24.97 -12.31
CA GLN A 14 5.51 -25.32 -11.87
C GLN A 14 4.81 -24.11 -11.31
N ALA A 15 3.68 -23.74 -11.91
CA ALA A 15 2.83 -22.69 -11.39
C ALA A 15 1.99 -23.24 -10.23
N ASN A 16 2.38 -22.90 -9.01
CA ASN A 16 1.54 -23.17 -7.85
C ASN A 16 0.42 -22.14 -7.79
N ALA A 17 -0.78 -22.57 -7.39
CA ALA A 17 -1.88 -21.67 -7.16
C ALA A 17 -1.49 -20.63 -6.09
N VAL A 18 -1.51 -19.35 -6.46
CA VAL A 18 -1.20 -18.25 -5.54
C VAL A 18 -2.48 -17.87 -4.82
N SER A 19 -2.47 -17.90 -3.48
CA SER A 19 -3.57 -17.38 -2.68
C SER A 19 -3.72 -15.88 -2.91
N ARG A 20 -4.96 -15.42 -3.11
CA ARG A 20 -5.27 -14.00 -3.35
C ARG A 20 -6.32 -13.51 -2.38
N TYR A 21 -6.19 -12.27 -1.93
CA TYR A 21 -7.19 -11.61 -1.10
C TYR A 21 -8.27 -11.00 -2.00
N ASP A 22 -9.50 -11.37 -1.76
CA ASP A 22 -10.65 -10.71 -2.38
C ASP A 22 -10.90 -9.36 -1.72
N LEU A 23 -10.88 -8.30 -2.52
CA LEU A 23 -11.14 -6.93 -2.06
C LEU A 23 -12.62 -6.58 -2.05
N HIS A 24 -13.51 -7.51 -2.42
CA HIS A 24 -14.96 -7.29 -2.53
C HIS A 24 -15.33 -6.13 -3.49
N ASP A 25 -14.42 -5.81 -4.40
CA ASP A 25 -14.61 -4.86 -5.47
C ASP A 25 -14.23 -5.54 -6.79
N PRO A 26 -15.20 -5.89 -7.65
CA PRO A 26 -14.93 -6.66 -8.88
C PRO A 26 -13.98 -5.94 -9.83
N GLU A 27 -14.07 -4.62 -9.94
CA GLU A 27 -13.24 -3.83 -10.84
C GLU A 27 -11.80 -3.78 -10.35
N LEU A 28 -11.59 -3.50 -9.06
CA LEU A 28 -10.26 -3.46 -8.48
C LEU A 28 -9.60 -4.84 -8.47
N ASN A 29 -10.34 -5.89 -8.12
CA ASN A 29 -9.85 -7.28 -8.22
C ASN A 29 -9.41 -7.63 -9.64
N ARG A 30 -10.18 -7.22 -10.65
CA ARG A 30 -9.84 -7.45 -12.05
C ARG A 30 -8.54 -6.76 -12.45
N VAL A 31 -8.35 -5.50 -12.05
CA VAL A 31 -7.11 -4.74 -12.29
C VAL A 31 -5.91 -5.44 -11.64
N LEU A 32 -6.10 -6.04 -10.48
CA LEU A 32 -5.06 -6.76 -9.73
C LEU A 32 -4.90 -8.23 -10.16
N GLY A 33 -5.58 -8.66 -11.21
CA GLY A 33 -5.48 -10.03 -11.71
C GLY A 33 -6.19 -11.07 -10.84
N GLY A 34 -7.22 -10.68 -10.09
CA GLY A 34 -8.04 -11.55 -9.26
C GLY A 34 -7.91 -11.33 -7.75
N GLY A 35 -7.31 -10.24 -7.34
CA GLY A 35 -7.16 -9.85 -5.94
C GLY A 35 -5.71 -9.58 -5.52
N LEU A 36 -5.51 -9.34 -4.24
CA LEU A 36 -4.18 -9.05 -3.68
C LEU A 36 -3.39 -10.32 -3.39
N VAL A 37 -2.14 -10.33 -3.81
CA VAL A 37 -1.20 -11.42 -3.52
C VAL A 37 -0.42 -11.09 -2.24
N PRO A 38 -0.35 -12.02 -1.25
CA PRO A 38 0.47 -11.83 -0.06
C PRO A 38 1.92 -11.51 -0.43
N GLY A 39 2.49 -10.51 0.25
CA GLY A 39 3.88 -10.10 0.01
C GLY A 39 4.11 -9.29 -1.27
N SER A 40 3.06 -8.93 -1.99
CA SER A 40 3.17 -8.08 -3.19
C SER A 40 3.22 -6.60 -2.82
N LEU A 41 3.94 -5.85 -3.65
CA LEU A 41 3.91 -4.39 -3.65
C LEU A 41 3.25 -3.93 -4.94
N ILE A 42 2.19 -3.12 -4.82
CA ILE A 42 1.44 -2.63 -5.97
C ILE A 42 1.46 -1.11 -5.96
N LEU A 43 1.84 -0.51 -7.08
CA LEU A 43 1.79 0.93 -7.27
C LEU A 43 0.50 1.31 -7.99
N LEU A 44 -0.32 2.12 -7.33
CA LEU A 44 -1.48 2.76 -7.93
C LEU A 44 -1.10 4.19 -8.31
N GLY A 45 -0.82 4.38 -9.60
CA GLY A 45 -0.44 5.66 -10.16
C GLY A 45 -1.62 6.36 -10.83
N GLY A 46 -1.47 7.65 -11.06
CA GLY A 46 -2.42 8.46 -11.80
C GLY A 46 -2.30 9.94 -11.46
N GLU A 47 -3.11 10.76 -12.11
CA GLU A 47 -3.13 12.20 -11.83
C GLU A 47 -3.55 12.48 -10.38
N PRO A 48 -2.99 13.53 -9.75
CA PRO A 48 -3.42 13.95 -8.41
C PRO A 48 -4.92 14.26 -8.40
N GLY A 49 -5.63 13.68 -7.46
CA GLY A 49 -7.06 13.89 -7.32
C GLY A 49 -7.68 13.03 -6.24
N ILE A 50 -8.89 13.40 -5.83
CA ILE A 50 -9.61 12.74 -4.75
C ILE A 50 -10.04 11.31 -5.13
N GLY A 51 -10.13 11.01 -6.45
CA GLY A 51 -10.72 9.76 -6.95
C GLY A 51 -10.01 8.49 -6.52
N LYS A 52 -8.67 8.45 -6.55
CA LYS A 52 -7.90 7.25 -6.16
C LYS A 52 -8.00 6.95 -4.68
N SER A 53 -7.75 7.95 -3.84
CA SER A 53 -7.85 7.82 -2.38
C SER A 53 -9.27 7.50 -1.95
N THR A 54 -10.26 8.08 -2.60
CA THR A 54 -11.69 7.81 -2.34
C THR A 54 -12.06 6.38 -2.70
N LEU A 55 -11.64 5.90 -3.88
CA LEU A 55 -11.89 4.52 -4.30
C LEU A 55 -11.25 3.52 -3.33
N LEU A 56 -10.01 3.74 -2.95
CA LEU A 56 -9.33 2.91 -1.97
C LEU A 56 -10.05 2.89 -0.62
N LEU A 57 -10.39 4.05 -0.10
CA LEU A 57 -11.06 4.16 1.19
C LEU A 57 -12.42 3.45 1.16
N GLN A 58 -13.19 3.60 0.08
CA GLN A 58 -14.45 2.90 -0.10
C GLN A 58 -14.28 1.38 -0.10
N THR A 59 -13.26 0.88 -0.79
CA THR A 59 -12.92 -0.55 -0.83
C THR A 59 -12.51 -1.05 0.55
N LEU A 60 -11.65 -0.31 1.25
CA LEU A 60 -11.15 -0.70 2.57
C LEU A 60 -12.25 -0.78 3.63
N LEU A 61 -13.23 0.11 3.57
CA LEU A 61 -14.36 0.11 4.49
C LEU A 61 -15.26 -1.12 4.34
N ARG A 62 -15.17 -1.81 3.19
CA ARG A 62 -15.88 -3.08 2.93
C ARG A 62 -15.13 -4.30 3.41
N LEU A 63 -13.83 -4.19 3.68
CA LEU A 63 -13.01 -5.27 4.20
C LEU A 63 -13.19 -5.40 5.71
N THR A 64 -14.13 -6.25 6.13
CA THR A 64 -14.44 -6.45 7.55
C THR A 64 -13.66 -7.59 8.19
N ASP A 65 -13.03 -8.44 7.39
CA ASP A 65 -12.29 -9.64 7.79
C ASP A 65 -10.76 -9.46 7.78
N ARG A 66 -10.26 -8.25 7.46
CA ARG A 66 -8.84 -7.93 7.36
C ARG A 66 -8.50 -6.69 8.16
N LYS A 67 -7.38 -6.73 8.86
CA LYS A 67 -6.82 -5.55 9.53
C LYS A 67 -6.05 -4.73 8.50
N VAL A 68 -6.52 -3.52 8.23
CA VAL A 68 -5.92 -2.60 7.28
C VAL A 68 -5.27 -1.44 8.02
N LEU A 69 -4.05 -1.12 7.67
CA LEU A 69 -3.41 0.12 8.11
C LEU A 69 -3.30 1.08 6.92
N TYR A 70 -3.99 2.20 7.02
CA TYR A 70 -3.96 3.28 6.04
C TYR A 70 -3.07 4.41 6.56
N ILE A 71 -1.96 4.64 5.86
CA ILE A 71 -1.01 5.69 6.22
C ILE A 71 -1.17 6.86 5.25
N SER A 72 -1.48 8.03 5.80
CA SER A 72 -1.63 9.27 5.05
C SER A 72 -0.51 10.24 5.36
N GLY A 73 0.10 10.80 4.33
CA GLY A 73 1.12 11.83 4.46
C GLY A 73 0.61 13.26 4.26
N GLU A 74 -0.61 13.42 3.76
CA GLU A 74 -1.16 14.74 3.41
C GLU A 74 -2.41 15.12 4.20
N GLU A 75 -3.24 14.14 4.51
CA GLU A 75 -4.53 14.38 5.17
C GLU A 75 -4.46 14.10 6.67
N SER A 76 -5.28 14.84 7.44
CA SER A 76 -5.50 14.58 8.86
C SER A 76 -6.46 13.40 9.06
N GLU A 77 -6.46 12.83 10.25
CA GLU A 77 -7.41 11.77 10.65
C GLU A 77 -8.86 12.24 10.48
N GLN A 78 -9.16 13.49 10.85
CA GLN A 78 -10.49 14.07 10.74
C GLN A 78 -10.94 14.21 9.28
N GLN A 79 -10.06 14.61 8.37
CA GLN A 79 -10.38 14.72 6.94
C GLN A 79 -10.71 13.35 6.35
N ILE A 80 -9.94 12.32 6.70
CA ILE A 80 -10.19 10.96 6.25
C ILE A 80 -11.50 10.43 6.85
N LYS A 81 -11.75 10.69 8.12
CA LYS A 81 -12.99 10.27 8.80
C LYS A 81 -14.23 10.89 8.16
N LEU A 82 -14.20 12.18 7.85
CA LEU A 82 -15.30 12.86 7.17
C LEU A 82 -15.61 12.22 5.81
N ARG A 83 -14.58 11.85 5.06
CA ARG A 83 -14.73 11.16 3.77
C ARG A 83 -15.31 9.77 3.95
N ALA A 84 -14.81 9.02 4.92
CA ALA A 84 -15.28 7.68 5.23
C ALA A 84 -16.77 7.66 5.61
N ASP A 85 -17.20 8.62 6.41
CA ASP A 85 -18.60 8.73 6.84
C ASP A 85 -19.54 9.04 5.67
N ARG A 86 -19.08 9.80 4.69
CA ARG A 86 -19.85 10.06 3.46
C ARG A 86 -19.95 8.84 2.55
N LEU A 87 -18.87 8.06 2.45
CA LEU A 87 -18.79 6.90 1.55
C LEU A 87 -19.55 5.69 2.09
N ALA A 88 -19.50 5.49 3.39
CA ALA A 88 -20.09 4.33 4.06
C ALA A 88 -20.63 4.71 5.44
N PRO A 89 -21.79 5.40 5.51
CA PRO A 89 -22.32 5.91 6.77
C PRO A 89 -22.61 4.85 7.82
N SER A 90 -22.86 3.61 7.39
CA SER A 90 -23.18 2.47 8.26
C SER A 90 -21.98 1.55 8.53
N ALA A 91 -20.83 1.80 7.91
CA ALA A 91 -19.65 0.96 8.13
C ALA A 91 -19.05 1.25 9.50
N SER A 92 -18.73 0.20 10.24
CA SER A 92 -18.09 0.35 11.55
C SER A 92 -16.64 0.86 11.45
N GLY A 93 -15.94 0.55 10.35
CA GLY A 93 -14.55 0.94 10.13
C GLY A 93 -13.55 0.39 11.15
N ASN A 94 -13.97 -0.55 12.02
CA ASN A 94 -13.19 -1.01 13.15
C ASN A 94 -11.91 -1.76 12.75
N ASN A 95 -11.84 -2.30 11.54
CA ASN A 95 -10.68 -3.02 11.02
C ASN A 95 -9.74 -2.15 10.19
N CYS A 96 -10.09 -0.88 9.97
CA CYS A 96 -9.26 0.09 9.27
C CYS A 96 -8.64 1.04 10.29
N LEU A 97 -7.32 0.92 10.45
CA LEU A 97 -6.53 1.79 11.30
C LEU A 97 -5.92 2.92 10.47
N LEU A 98 -5.88 4.12 11.02
CA LEU A 98 -5.31 5.29 10.38
C LEU A 98 -4.03 5.71 11.09
N LEU A 99 -3.02 6.06 10.31
CA LEU A 99 -1.78 6.67 10.81
C LEU A 99 -1.41 7.86 9.90
N CYS A 100 -1.37 9.04 10.47
CA CYS A 100 -0.93 10.25 9.76
C CYS A 100 0.55 10.48 10.08
N GLU A 101 1.42 9.97 9.22
CA GLU A 101 2.86 10.00 9.41
C GLU A 101 3.58 10.00 8.05
N THR A 102 4.70 10.72 7.98
CA THR A 102 5.56 10.79 6.79
C THR A 102 6.96 10.22 7.04
N ASN A 103 7.38 10.13 8.29
CA ASN A 103 8.70 9.61 8.66
C ASN A 103 8.70 8.08 8.58
N LEU A 104 9.55 7.55 7.71
CA LEU A 104 9.61 6.10 7.44
C LEU A 104 9.97 5.29 8.68
N GLU A 105 10.91 5.76 9.49
CA GLU A 105 11.39 5.07 10.69
C GLU A 105 10.27 4.93 11.72
N ARG A 106 9.46 5.97 11.92
CA ARG A 106 8.28 5.94 12.80
C ARG A 106 7.20 5.03 12.27
N ILE A 107 7.00 5.02 10.96
CA ILE A 107 6.06 4.09 10.31
C ILE A 107 6.45 2.64 10.62
N PHE A 108 7.71 2.28 10.46
CA PHE A 108 8.17 0.92 10.73
C PHE A 108 8.09 0.53 12.21
N GLU A 109 8.25 1.47 13.13
CA GLU A 109 7.98 1.24 14.55
C GLU A 109 6.53 0.82 14.78
N GLN A 110 5.59 1.55 14.19
CA GLN A 110 4.15 1.24 14.30
C GLN A 110 3.80 -0.09 13.63
N LEU A 111 4.42 -0.42 12.50
CA LEU A 111 4.17 -1.68 11.79
C LEU A 111 4.54 -2.91 12.61
N ARG A 112 5.57 -2.81 13.45
CA ARG A 112 5.95 -3.90 14.35
C ARG A 112 4.86 -4.20 15.38
N ASP A 113 4.20 -3.16 15.88
CA ASP A 113 3.16 -3.30 16.90
C ASP A 113 1.80 -3.68 16.31
N VAL A 114 1.47 -3.15 15.12
CA VAL A 114 0.16 -3.33 14.50
C VAL A 114 0.07 -4.65 13.74
N SER A 115 1.09 -5.04 12.99
CA SER A 115 1.09 -6.23 12.12
C SER A 115 -0.17 -6.32 11.25
N PRO A 116 -0.39 -5.36 10.32
CA PRO A 116 -1.60 -5.36 9.50
C PRO A 116 -1.62 -6.50 8.48
N ASP A 117 -2.82 -6.84 8.00
CA ASP A 117 -3.01 -7.78 6.89
C ASP A 117 -2.86 -7.09 5.52
N LEU A 118 -3.05 -5.77 5.48
CA LEU A 118 -2.92 -4.93 4.29
C LEU A 118 -2.39 -3.56 4.71
N LEU A 119 -1.39 -3.07 4.00
CA LEU A 119 -0.79 -1.75 4.22
C LEU A 119 -1.04 -0.84 3.02
N ILE A 120 -1.50 0.37 3.27
CA ILE A 120 -1.71 1.40 2.26
C ILE A 120 -0.86 2.62 2.58
N ILE A 121 -0.10 3.08 1.61
CA ILE A 121 0.71 4.30 1.70
C ILE A 121 0.15 5.34 0.74
N ASP A 122 -0.39 6.42 1.26
CA ASP A 122 -0.98 7.52 0.47
C ASP A 122 -0.38 8.88 0.90
N SER A 123 0.60 9.36 0.17
CA SER A 123 1.23 8.86 -1.03
C SER A 123 2.72 8.57 -0.80
N ILE A 124 3.32 7.79 -1.70
CA ILE A 124 4.76 7.49 -1.59
C ILE A 124 5.60 8.77 -1.69
N GLN A 125 5.16 9.79 -2.43
CA GLN A 125 5.86 11.06 -2.57
C GLN A 125 5.95 11.87 -1.27
N THR A 126 5.08 11.60 -0.31
CA THR A 126 5.07 12.30 0.99
C THR A 126 5.96 11.62 2.02
N MET A 127 6.43 10.41 1.74
CA MET A 127 7.27 9.64 2.67
C MET A 127 8.74 10.05 2.57
N ALA A 128 9.42 10.04 3.70
CA ALA A 128 10.84 10.35 3.76
C ALA A 128 11.55 9.51 4.82
N THR A 129 12.77 9.10 4.51
CA THR A 129 13.67 8.46 5.46
C THR A 129 14.78 9.42 5.88
N GLU A 130 15.22 9.31 7.13
CA GLU A 130 16.34 10.09 7.66
C GLU A 130 17.69 9.55 7.20
N THR A 131 17.73 8.37 6.57
CA THR A 131 18.99 7.72 6.17
C THR A 131 19.65 8.37 4.96
N ILE A 132 18.93 9.21 4.22
CA ILE A 132 19.47 9.93 3.07
C ILE A 132 19.19 11.43 3.22
N ASP A 133 20.14 12.23 2.75
CA ASP A 133 20.08 13.69 2.81
C ASP A 133 19.47 14.24 1.52
N SER A 134 18.17 14.09 1.38
CA SER A 134 17.41 14.67 0.27
C SER A 134 16.00 15.03 0.72
N ALA A 135 15.40 16.00 0.02
CA ALA A 135 14.07 16.50 0.38
C ALA A 135 12.97 15.44 0.15
N PRO A 136 11.89 15.45 0.96
CA PRO A 136 10.71 14.67 0.67
C PRO A 136 10.18 14.96 -0.73
N GLY A 137 9.72 13.92 -1.44
CA GLY A 137 9.27 14.03 -2.82
C GLY A 137 10.37 13.94 -3.87
N SER A 138 11.65 14.00 -3.48
CA SER A 138 12.75 13.76 -4.39
C SER A 138 12.76 12.31 -4.88
N LEU A 139 13.32 12.08 -6.06
CA LEU A 139 13.41 10.73 -6.64
C LEU A 139 14.18 9.77 -5.73
N SER A 140 15.25 10.25 -5.07
CA SER A 140 16.03 9.47 -4.11
C SER A 140 15.17 9.00 -2.93
N GLN A 141 14.35 9.88 -2.36
CA GLN A 141 13.46 9.54 -1.26
C GLN A 141 12.38 8.53 -1.70
N ILE A 142 11.76 8.77 -2.84
CA ILE A 142 10.72 7.87 -3.37
C ILE A 142 11.29 6.47 -3.58
N ARG A 143 12.44 6.35 -4.23
CA ARG A 143 13.09 5.05 -4.48
C ARG A 143 13.48 4.34 -3.21
N THR A 144 14.07 5.04 -2.26
CA THR A 144 14.52 4.46 -1.00
C THR A 144 13.34 3.99 -0.16
N CYS A 145 12.31 4.81 -0.01
CA CYS A 145 11.10 4.45 0.74
C CYS A 145 10.36 3.28 0.08
N ALA A 146 10.20 3.30 -1.25
CA ALA A 146 9.56 2.21 -1.97
C ALA A 146 10.33 0.89 -1.80
N ALA A 147 11.65 0.91 -1.84
CA ALA A 147 12.49 -0.27 -1.61
C ALA A 147 12.30 -0.84 -0.20
N GLU A 148 12.20 0.01 0.81
CA GLU A 148 11.96 -0.43 2.20
C GLU A 148 10.57 -1.03 2.37
N PHE A 149 9.54 -0.47 1.76
CA PHE A 149 8.20 -1.06 1.76
C PHE A 149 8.15 -2.40 1.01
N LEU A 150 8.91 -2.55 -0.07
CA LEU A 150 9.02 -3.82 -0.78
C LEU A 150 9.66 -4.91 0.10
N LYS A 151 10.72 -4.58 0.81
CA LYS A 151 11.34 -5.49 1.78
C LYS A 151 10.34 -5.91 2.87
N TYR A 152 9.59 -4.95 3.39
CA TYR A 152 8.56 -5.21 4.38
C TYR A 152 7.49 -6.16 3.84
N ALA A 153 6.97 -5.90 2.64
CA ALA A 153 5.96 -6.75 2.01
C ALA A 153 6.44 -8.20 1.89
N LYS A 154 7.66 -8.40 1.42
CA LYS A 154 8.24 -9.73 1.24
C LYS A 154 8.55 -10.44 2.55
N SER A 155 9.06 -9.74 3.55
CA SER A 155 9.42 -10.36 4.83
C SER A 155 8.23 -10.68 5.71
N SER A 156 7.16 -9.89 5.65
CA SER A 156 5.95 -10.05 6.46
C SER A 156 4.82 -10.78 5.74
N ALA A 157 4.95 -11.04 4.44
CA ALA A 157 3.89 -11.54 3.56
C ALA A 157 2.66 -10.61 3.51
N THR A 158 2.82 -9.34 3.87
CA THR A 158 1.76 -8.34 3.85
C THR A 158 1.71 -7.66 2.49
N PRO A 159 0.56 -7.64 1.79
CA PRO A 159 0.41 -6.82 0.59
C PRO A 159 0.53 -5.33 0.93
N VAL A 160 1.23 -4.60 0.08
CA VAL A 160 1.41 -3.16 0.23
C VAL A 160 0.92 -2.44 -1.03
N LEU A 161 0.02 -1.49 -0.86
CA LEU A 161 -0.44 -0.60 -1.92
C LEU A 161 0.24 0.77 -1.75
N LEU A 162 1.06 1.16 -2.72
CA LEU A 162 1.63 2.50 -2.79
C LEU A 162 0.79 3.36 -3.72
N VAL A 163 0.20 4.41 -3.18
CA VAL A 163 -0.46 5.43 -3.99
C VAL A 163 0.60 6.42 -4.45
N GLY A 164 0.69 6.62 -5.76
CA GLY A 164 1.59 7.58 -6.37
C GLY A 164 0.83 8.58 -7.22
N HIS A 165 1.33 9.81 -7.28
CA HIS A 165 0.82 10.85 -8.16
C HIS A 165 1.74 10.99 -9.36
N ILE A 166 1.19 10.84 -10.57
CA ILE A 166 1.91 11.04 -11.83
C ILE A 166 1.48 12.40 -12.36
N THR A 167 2.43 13.33 -12.48
CA THR A 167 2.19 14.62 -13.10
C THR A 167 2.33 14.52 -14.62
N LYS A 168 1.65 15.42 -15.36
CA LYS A 168 1.75 15.50 -16.83
C LYS A 168 3.16 15.80 -17.33
N ASP A 169 4.02 16.35 -16.46
CA ASP A 169 5.40 16.72 -16.80
C ASP A 169 6.39 15.56 -16.58
N GLY A 170 5.92 14.35 -16.32
CA GLY A 170 6.73 13.14 -16.23
C GLY A 170 7.65 13.06 -15.02
N ALA A 171 7.37 13.82 -13.98
CA ALA A 171 8.14 13.80 -12.75
C ALA A 171 7.62 12.73 -11.76
#